data_0f5151b0669ad5136d60071aa1182f40
#
_entry.id   0f5151b0669ad5136d60071aa1182f40
#
_cell.length_a   1.000
_cell.length_b   1.000
_cell.length_c   1.000
_cell.angle_alpha   90.00
_cell.angle_beta   90.00
_cell.angle_gamma   90.00
#
_symmetry.space_group_name_H-M   'P 1'
#
loop_
_entity.id
_entity.type
_entity.pdbx_description
1 polymer ?
#
loop_
_entity_poly.entity_id
_entity_poly.type
_entity_poly.pdbx_seq_one_letter_code
_entity_poly.pdbx_strand_id
1 'polypeptide(L)'
;MAELVGLFTDSPETTLMSFFEVLATAGAGAVFGLALAAPPGPMNAVIAEESVVRGWRAGFTAGLGAMIADACFLALSLLGAVTVVQRSPTVQGLMVGIGGLLLWYFAYDAVRDLSVTFQGEDSETTGHGFLKAFTLAITNPYQIVFWLTVGVGLLDPGRIDVLATALSSESPLAGVLIVRTGTPLLIAGLFAGIVLWIVAFPAALVAGRERVDRFAPAVATLSAVAFAGFGALFVIDAVRTLL
;
A
#
# COMPACT_ATOMS: atom_id res chain seq x y z
N MET A 1 44.64 21.59 10.58
CA MET A 1 44.92 21.55 9.12
C MET A 1 44.96 20.14 8.57
N ALA A 2 45.09 19.09 9.39
CA ALA A 2 45.02 17.70 8.98
C ALA A 2 43.56 17.15 8.86
N GLU A 3 42.60 17.73 9.56
CA GLU A 3 41.19 17.31 9.51
C GLU A 3 40.41 17.80 8.28
N LEU A 4 40.90 18.86 7.61
CA LEU A 4 40.28 19.38 6.37
C LEU A 4 40.69 18.63 5.10
N VAL A 5 41.75 17.82 5.16
CA VAL A 5 42.23 17.01 4.03
C VAL A 5 41.44 15.70 3.89
N GLY A 6 40.82 15.20 4.97
CA GLY A 6 39.99 13.99 4.96
C GLY A 6 38.64 14.11 4.23
N LEU A 7 38.20 15.32 3.93
CA LEU A 7 36.91 15.59 3.28
C LEU A 7 36.95 15.49 1.74
N PHE A 8 38.12 15.29 1.13
CA PHE A 8 38.29 15.29 -0.34
C PHE A 8 39.00 14.06 -0.92
N THR A 9 39.13 12.99 -0.13
CA THR A 9 39.71 11.71 -0.63
C THR A 9 38.68 10.59 -0.66
N ASP A 10 37.48 10.86 -1.13
CA ASP A 10 36.60 9.77 -1.58
C ASP A 10 37.18 9.23 -2.89
N SER A 11 37.70 8.01 -2.85
CA SER A 11 38.12 7.32 -4.06
C SER A 11 36.92 7.15 -4.99
N PRO A 12 37.10 7.15 -6.33
CA PRO A 12 36.02 6.91 -7.28
C PRO A 12 35.21 5.64 -6.99
N GLU A 13 35.85 4.61 -6.43
CA GLU A 13 35.21 3.37 -6.02
C GLU A 13 34.24 3.56 -4.84
N THR A 14 34.60 4.37 -3.84
CA THR A 14 33.73 4.67 -2.69
C THR A 14 32.50 5.47 -3.14
N THR A 15 32.68 6.40 -4.08
CA THR A 15 31.58 7.19 -4.66
C THR A 15 30.64 6.31 -5.49
N LEU A 16 31.16 5.38 -6.30
CA LEU A 16 30.36 4.43 -7.08
C LEU A 16 29.59 3.46 -6.18
N MET A 17 30.23 2.90 -5.14
CA MET A 17 29.56 2.03 -4.18
C MET A 17 28.44 2.77 -3.45
N SER A 18 28.63 4.01 -3.03
CA SER A 18 27.58 4.83 -2.41
C SER A 18 26.42 5.12 -3.38
N PHE A 19 26.70 5.36 -4.66
CA PHE A 19 25.69 5.55 -5.67
C PHE A 19 24.84 4.29 -5.91
N PHE A 20 25.47 3.11 -6.00
CA PHE A 20 24.75 1.84 -6.12
C PHE A 20 23.92 1.53 -4.86
N GLU A 21 24.42 1.80 -3.66
CA GLU A 21 23.67 1.65 -2.42
C GLU A 21 22.42 2.56 -2.40
N VAL A 22 22.54 3.80 -2.88
CA VAL A 22 21.44 4.74 -3.00
C VAL A 22 20.36 4.19 -3.95
N LEU A 23 20.75 3.75 -5.14
CA LEU A 23 19.82 3.16 -6.11
C LEU A 23 19.18 1.87 -5.58
N ALA A 24 19.98 1.01 -4.97
CA ALA A 24 19.50 -0.24 -4.37
C ALA A 24 18.50 0.02 -3.26
N THR A 25 18.77 1.00 -2.38
CA THR A 25 17.87 1.36 -1.27
C THR A 25 16.57 1.96 -1.79
N ALA A 26 16.63 2.90 -2.75
CA ALA A 26 15.43 3.49 -3.35
C ALA A 26 14.63 2.44 -4.13
N GLY A 27 15.31 1.60 -4.92
CA GLY A 27 14.69 0.51 -5.69
C GLY A 27 14.04 -0.54 -4.79
N ALA A 28 14.71 -0.94 -3.71
CA ALA A 28 14.14 -1.84 -2.71
C ALA A 28 12.89 -1.23 -2.07
N GLY A 29 12.95 0.06 -1.69
CA GLY A 29 11.77 0.78 -1.22
C GLY A 29 10.63 0.70 -2.22
N ALA A 30 10.88 0.97 -3.51
CA ALA A 30 9.84 0.90 -4.54
C ALA A 30 9.25 -0.51 -4.71
N VAL A 31 10.07 -1.54 -4.63
CA VAL A 31 9.61 -2.94 -4.63
C VAL A 31 8.75 -3.23 -3.40
N PHE A 32 9.15 -2.79 -2.21
CA PHE A 32 8.33 -2.92 -1.00
C PHE A 32 6.99 -2.18 -1.12
N GLY A 33 7.00 -0.97 -1.68
CA GLY A 33 5.78 -0.20 -1.93
C GLY A 33 4.83 -0.87 -2.91
N LEU A 34 5.35 -1.43 -4.00
CA LEU A 34 4.57 -2.25 -4.94
C LEU A 34 4.05 -3.52 -4.26
N ALA A 35 4.88 -4.22 -3.48
CA ALA A 35 4.48 -5.42 -2.76
C ALA A 35 3.40 -5.15 -1.70
N LEU A 36 3.36 -3.94 -1.13
CA LEU A 36 2.29 -3.52 -0.24
C LEU A 36 1.00 -3.18 -1.00
N ALA A 37 1.10 -2.46 -2.11
CA ALA A 37 -0.05 -1.89 -2.81
C ALA A 37 -0.72 -2.86 -3.81
N ALA A 38 0.05 -3.74 -4.46
CA ALA A 38 -0.43 -4.59 -5.55
C ALA A 38 -1.28 -5.81 -5.16
N PRO A 39 -1.13 -6.42 -3.97
CA PRO A 39 -1.94 -7.60 -3.62
C PRO A 39 -3.44 -7.32 -3.74
N PRO A 40 -4.22 -8.30 -4.24
CA PRO A 40 -5.66 -8.15 -4.31
C PRO A 40 -6.26 -7.99 -2.91
N GLY A 41 -7.11 -6.98 -2.75
CA GLY A 41 -7.71 -6.66 -1.48
C GLY A 41 -8.80 -5.59 -1.60
N PRO A 42 -9.45 -5.22 -0.48
CA PRO A 42 -10.56 -4.28 -0.51
C PRO A 42 -10.18 -2.91 -1.08
N MET A 43 -8.96 -2.40 -0.82
CA MET A 43 -8.49 -1.13 -1.39
C MET A 43 -8.38 -1.19 -2.91
N ASN A 44 -7.78 -2.26 -3.45
CA ASN A 44 -7.68 -2.46 -4.90
C ASN A 44 -9.04 -2.69 -5.56
N ALA A 45 -10.02 -3.26 -4.84
CA ALA A 45 -11.39 -3.36 -5.32
C ALA A 45 -12.05 -1.96 -5.45
N VAL A 46 -11.85 -1.05 -4.46
CA VAL A 46 -12.32 0.35 -4.56
C VAL A 46 -11.64 1.06 -5.72
N ILE A 47 -10.32 0.95 -5.85
CA ILE A 47 -9.57 1.57 -6.94
C ILE A 47 -10.08 1.06 -8.29
N ALA A 48 -10.33 -0.24 -8.40
CA ALA A 48 -10.82 -0.86 -9.64
C ALA A 48 -12.23 -0.38 -10.00
N GLU A 49 -13.16 -0.39 -9.03
CA GLU A 49 -14.52 0.11 -9.20
C GLU A 49 -14.53 1.56 -9.66
N GLU A 50 -13.86 2.45 -8.93
CA GLU A 50 -13.76 3.87 -9.26
C GLU A 50 -13.12 4.11 -10.63
N SER A 51 -12.08 3.34 -10.97
CA SER A 51 -11.39 3.46 -12.27
C SER A 51 -12.30 3.08 -13.44
N VAL A 52 -13.04 1.98 -13.29
CA VAL A 52 -13.84 1.43 -14.36
C VAL A 52 -15.15 2.19 -14.53
N VAL A 53 -15.78 2.63 -13.43
CA VAL A 53 -17.06 3.35 -13.46
C VAL A 53 -16.85 4.83 -13.78
N ARG A 54 -15.89 5.50 -13.10
CA ARG A 54 -15.71 6.96 -13.14
C ARG A 54 -14.41 7.42 -13.82
N GLY A 55 -13.59 6.47 -14.27
CA GLY A 55 -12.37 6.74 -15.03
C GLY A 55 -11.12 6.89 -14.16
N TRP A 56 -9.99 7.10 -14.82
CA TRP A 56 -8.65 7.08 -14.22
C TRP A 56 -8.50 8.01 -13.01
N ARG A 57 -9.03 9.24 -13.09
CA ARG A 57 -8.91 10.23 -12.00
C ARG A 57 -9.59 9.75 -10.72
N ALA A 58 -10.75 9.12 -10.83
CA ALA A 58 -11.48 8.59 -9.68
C ALA A 58 -10.71 7.45 -9.03
N GLY A 59 -10.20 6.50 -9.82
CA GLY A 59 -9.34 5.43 -9.34
C GLY A 59 -8.04 5.93 -8.70
N PHE A 60 -7.38 6.92 -9.32
CA PHE A 60 -6.19 7.55 -8.76
C PHE A 60 -6.47 8.22 -7.40
N THR A 61 -7.58 8.97 -7.29
CA THR A 61 -7.96 9.62 -6.02
C THR A 61 -8.33 8.60 -4.95
N ALA A 62 -8.93 7.48 -5.30
CA ALA A 62 -9.15 6.36 -4.37
C ALA A 62 -7.80 5.79 -3.89
N GLY A 63 -6.87 5.56 -4.81
CA GLY A 63 -5.50 5.14 -4.47
C GLY A 63 -4.77 6.13 -3.56
N LEU A 64 -4.93 7.45 -3.78
CA LEU A 64 -4.42 8.47 -2.87
C LEU A 64 -5.01 8.33 -1.46
N GLY A 65 -6.29 7.99 -1.34
CA GLY A 65 -6.93 7.74 -0.03
C GLY A 65 -6.22 6.63 0.74
N ALA A 66 -5.95 5.50 0.10
CA ALA A 66 -5.20 4.39 0.69
C ALA A 66 -3.76 4.80 1.05
N MET A 67 -3.06 5.49 0.15
CA MET A 67 -1.69 5.97 0.38
C MET A 67 -1.60 6.96 1.57
N ILE A 68 -2.57 7.84 1.73
CA ILE A 68 -2.60 8.77 2.88
C ILE A 68 -2.82 8.00 4.19
N ALA A 69 -3.62 6.94 4.20
CA ALA A 69 -3.71 6.06 5.37
C ALA A 69 -2.36 5.41 5.71
N ASP A 70 -1.60 4.96 4.70
CA ASP A 70 -0.23 4.46 4.90
C ASP A 70 0.69 5.53 5.49
N ALA A 71 0.60 6.76 5.01
CA ALA A 71 1.36 7.88 5.57
C ALA A 71 0.97 8.18 7.03
N CYS A 72 -0.31 8.05 7.38
CA CYS A 72 -0.76 8.14 8.77
C CYS A 72 -0.16 7.02 9.64
N PHE A 73 -0.16 5.78 9.16
CA PHE A 73 0.46 4.67 9.89
C PHE A 73 1.98 4.84 10.00
N LEU A 74 2.66 5.33 8.96
CA LEU A 74 4.07 5.70 9.05
C LEU A 74 4.30 6.71 10.17
N ALA A 75 3.52 7.80 10.21
CA ALA A 75 3.64 8.81 11.25
C ALA A 75 3.38 8.23 12.65
N LEU A 76 2.35 7.39 12.79
CA LEU A 76 2.04 6.70 14.05
C LEU A 76 3.17 5.73 14.47
N SER A 77 3.79 5.04 13.51
CA SER A 77 4.93 4.16 13.76
C SER A 77 6.14 4.94 14.26
N LEU A 78 6.44 6.07 13.63
CA LEU A 78 7.51 6.98 14.06
C LEU A 78 7.28 7.57 15.46
N LEU A 79 6.03 7.80 15.84
CA LEU A 79 5.64 8.29 17.17
C LEU A 79 5.53 7.16 18.22
N GLY A 80 5.75 5.91 17.84
CA GLY A 80 5.59 4.74 18.71
C GLY A 80 4.12 4.43 19.10
N ALA A 81 3.15 5.18 18.60
CA ALA A 81 1.72 5.02 18.92
C ALA A 81 1.16 3.67 18.45
N VAL A 82 1.77 3.10 17.43
CA VAL A 82 1.45 1.79 16.88
C VAL A 82 1.58 0.68 17.93
N THR A 83 2.55 0.80 18.85
CA THR A 83 2.74 -0.14 19.97
C THR A 83 1.54 -0.16 20.94
N VAL A 84 0.81 0.94 21.05
CA VAL A 84 -0.38 1.04 21.92
C VAL A 84 -1.54 0.22 21.34
N VAL A 85 -1.74 0.29 20.02
CA VAL A 85 -2.77 -0.50 19.32
C VAL A 85 -2.47 -2.01 19.43
N GLN A 86 -1.18 -2.40 19.31
CA GLN A 86 -0.76 -3.79 19.49
C GLN A 86 -1.13 -4.38 20.86
N ARG A 87 -1.06 -3.56 21.91
CA ARG A 87 -1.29 -4.00 23.28
C ARG A 87 -2.75 -4.01 23.70
N SER A 88 -3.66 -3.60 22.81
CA SER A 88 -5.09 -3.53 23.10
C SER A 88 -5.92 -4.36 22.10
N PRO A 89 -6.14 -5.66 22.38
CA PRO A 89 -6.97 -6.52 21.53
C PRO A 89 -8.36 -5.95 21.28
N THR A 90 -8.94 -5.28 22.27
CA THR A 90 -10.25 -4.63 22.13
C THR A 90 -10.24 -3.52 21.07
N VAL A 91 -9.20 -2.68 21.04
CA VAL A 91 -9.08 -1.61 20.01
C VAL A 91 -8.91 -2.24 18.62
N GLN A 92 -8.06 -3.27 18.51
CA GLN A 92 -7.89 -4.01 17.26
C GLN A 92 -9.20 -4.63 16.78
N GLY A 93 -9.88 -5.38 17.64
CA GLY A 93 -11.15 -6.02 17.32
C GLY A 93 -12.23 -5.03 16.88
N LEU A 94 -12.34 -3.87 17.54
CA LEU A 94 -13.27 -2.82 17.15
C LEU A 94 -12.92 -2.22 15.78
N MET A 95 -11.64 -1.91 15.53
CA MET A 95 -11.20 -1.38 14.22
C MET A 95 -11.51 -2.36 13.09
N VAL A 96 -11.18 -3.63 13.28
CA VAL A 96 -11.46 -4.72 12.33
C VAL A 96 -12.96 -4.89 12.09
N GLY A 97 -13.76 -4.87 13.16
CA GLY A 97 -15.22 -5.00 13.08
C GLY A 97 -15.86 -3.84 12.30
N ILE A 98 -15.45 -2.60 12.58
CA ILE A 98 -15.92 -1.43 11.82
C ILE A 98 -15.52 -1.56 10.35
N GLY A 99 -14.27 -1.95 10.06
CA GLY A 99 -13.80 -2.18 8.70
C GLY A 99 -14.62 -3.25 7.97
N GLY A 100 -14.97 -4.34 8.63
CA GLY A 100 -15.82 -5.40 8.08
C GLY A 100 -17.24 -4.93 7.74
N LEU A 101 -17.86 -4.15 8.61
CA LEU A 101 -19.18 -3.55 8.36
C LEU A 101 -19.16 -2.56 7.20
N LEU A 102 -18.10 -1.73 7.11
CA LEU A 102 -17.90 -0.82 5.98
C LEU A 102 -17.73 -1.57 4.65
N LEU A 103 -17.00 -2.69 4.66
CA LEU A 103 -16.87 -3.54 3.47
C LEU A 103 -18.22 -4.11 3.02
N TRP A 104 -19.07 -4.54 3.92
CA TRP A 104 -20.43 -4.99 3.58
C TRP A 104 -21.30 -3.86 3.03
N TYR A 105 -21.19 -2.67 3.61
CA TYR A 105 -21.87 -1.49 3.04
C TYR A 105 -21.38 -1.21 1.61
N PHE A 106 -20.08 -1.29 1.32
CA PHE A 106 -19.55 -1.09 -0.02
C PHE A 106 -19.86 -2.23 -0.98
N ALA A 107 -19.99 -3.47 -0.48
CA ALA A 107 -20.49 -4.59 -1.31
C ALA A 107 -21.93 -4.33 -1.77
N TYR A 108 -22.78 -3.85 -0.87
CA TYR A 108 -24.15 -3.48 -1.20
C TYR A 108 -24.21 -2.32 -2.22
N ASP A 109 -23.41 -1.28 -2.02
CA ASP A 109 -23.31 -0.13 -2.91
C ASP A 109 -22.86 -0.55 -4.33
N ALA A 110 -21.82 -1.38 -4.43
CA ALA A 110 -21.33 -1.90 -5.71
C ALA A 110 -22.38 -2.75 -6.46
N VAL A 111 -23.19 -3.54 -5.74
CA VAL A 111 -24.29 -4.30 -6.36
C VAL A 111 -25.43 -3.38 -6.81
N ARG A 112 -25.72 -2.36 -6.04
CA ARG A 112 -26.74 -1.36 -6.37
C ARG A 112 -26.38 -0.58 -7.64
N ASP A 113 -25.11 -0.17 -7.77
CA ASP A 113 -24.62 0.55 -8.94
C ASP A 113 -24.65 -0.31 -10.21
N LEU A 114 -24.57 -1.64 -10.10
CA LEU A 114 -24.79 -2.58 -11.22
C LEU A 114 -26.24 -2.53 -11.73
N SER A 115 -27.21 -2.23 -10.86
CA SER A 115 -28.65 -2.19 -11.21
C SER A 115 -29.09 -0.84 -11.77
N VAL A 116 -28.35 0.22 -11.50
CA VAL A 116 -28.54 1.55 -12.09
C VAL A 116 -27.78 1.58 -13.40
N THR A 117 -28.51 1.49 -14.52
CA THR A 117 -27.99 1.56 -15.89
C THR A 117 -26.86 2.59 -15.99
N PHE A 118 -25.77 2.20 -16.67
CA PHE A 118 -24.62 3.04 -17.04
C PHE A 118 -25.04 4.27 -17.87
N GLN A 119 -25.85 5.14 -17.31
CA GLN A 119 -26.08 6.48 -17.85
C GLN A 119 -24.97 7.35 -17.31
N GLY A 120 -24.09 7.76 -18.23
CA GLY A 120 -23.02 8.70 -17.95
C GLY A 120 -23.59 10.05 -17.51
N GLU A 121 -23.87 10.16 -16.23
CA GLU A 121 -23.96 11.45 -15.58
C GLU A 121 -22.58 11.75 -15.01
N ASP A 122 -22.04 12.90 -15.45
CA ASP A 122 -20.86 13.55 -14.88
C ASP A 122 -21.12 13.84 -13.39
N SER A 123 -21.09 12.82 -12.56
CA SER A 123 -21.19 13.00 -11.13
C SER A 123 -19.86 13.54 -10.62
N GLU A 124 -19.83 14.79 -10.24
CA GLU A 124 -18.75 15.50 -9.52
C GLU A 124 -18.45 14.87 -8.13
N THR A 125 -18.35 13.56 -8.03
CA THR A 125 -18.12 12.86 -6.75
C THR A 125 -16.72 12.26 -6.66
N THR A 126 -15.70 13.03 -7.06
CA THR A 126 -14.27 12.67 -6.87
C THR A 126 -13.87 12.48 -5.39
N GLY A 127 -14.68 12.95 -4.44
CA GLY A 127 -14.40 12.85 -3.01
C GLY A 127 -14.76 11.51 -2.36
N HIS A 128 -15.71 10.78 -2.92
CA HIS A 128 -16.21 9.56 -2.28
C HIS A 128 -15.24 8.40 -2.39
N GLY A 129 -14.59 8.19 -3.54
CA GLY A 129 -13.58 7.13 -3.72
C GLY A 129 -12.38 7.29 -2.79
N PHE A 130 -11.90 8.52 -2.61
CA PHE A 130 -10.84 8.83 -1.65
C PHE A 130 -11.23 8.44 -0.23
N LEU A 131 -12.39 8.93 0.25
CA LEU A 131 -12.83 8.66 1.62
C LEU A 131 -13.12 7.18 1.84
N LYS A 132 -13.73 6.51 0.86
CA LYS A 132 -14.01 5.08 0.85
C LYS A 132 -12.70 4.27 1.04
N ALA A 133 -11.69 4.52 0.20
CA ALA A 133 -10.41 3.84 0.28
C ALA A 133 -9.61 4.20 1.54
N PHE A 134 -9.59 5.49 1.93
CA PHE A 134 -8.93 5.93 3.16
C PHE A 134 -9.52 5.26 4.40
N THR A 135 -10.85 5.26 4.54
CA THR A 135 -11.51 4.68 5.71
C THR A 135 -11.29 3.17 5.79
N LEU A 136 -11.36 2.48 4.63
CA LEU A 136 -11.05 1.06 4.59
C LEU A 136 -9.59 0.77 4.93
N ALA A 137 -8.66 1.58 4.42
CA ALA A 137 -7.24 1.40 4.70
C ALA A 137 -6.92 1.59 6.18
N ILE A 138 -7.44 2.67 6.82
CA ILE A 138 -7.16 2.97 8.23
C ILE A 138 -7.76 1.93 9.18
N THR A 139 -8.81 1.23 8.77
CA THR A 139 -9.46 0.16 9.54
C THR A 139 -9.02 -1.24 9.12
N ASN A 140 -8.15 -1.36 8.11
CA ASN A 140 -7.69 -2.64 7.59
C ASN A 140 -6.69 -3.31 8.52
N PRO A 141 -7.01 -4.47 9.10
CA PRO A 141 -6.11 -5.17 10.01
C PRO A 141 -4.79 -5.59 9.36
N TYR A 142 -4.81 -5.97 8.07
CA TYR A 142 -3.58 -6.35 7.36
C TYR A 142 -2.63 -5.17 7.21
N GLN A 143 -3.16 -3.97 6.98
CA GLN A 143 -2.37 -2.74 6.89
C GLN A 143 -1.80 -2.34 8.24
N ILE A 144 -2.61 -2.46 9.28
CA ILE A 144 -2.17 -2.27 10.67
C ILE A 144 -1.03 -3.24 10.99
N VAL A 145 -1.22 -4.55 10.75
CA VAL A 145 -0.19 -5.58 10.99
C VAL A 145 1.08 -5.32 10.18
N PHE A 146 0.95 -4.92 8.90
CA PHE A 146 2.11 -4.56 8.08
C PHE A 146 2.93 -3.44 8.75
N TRP A 147 2.30 -2.35 9.14
CA TRP A 147 3.00 -1.20 9.74
C TRP A 147 3.53 -1.51 11.14
N LEU A 148 2.88 -2.43 11.88
CA LEU A 148 3.32 -2.89 13.19
C LEU A 148 4.55 -3.81 13.13
N THR A 149 4.75 -4.50 12.02
CA THR A 149 5.81 -5.50 11.85
C THR A 149 6.86 -5.04 10.85
N VAL A 150 6.51 -5.09 9.58
CA VAL A 150 7.42 -4.74 8.47
C VAL A 150 7.73 -3.25 8.50
N GLY A 151 6.72 -2.39 8.69
CA GLY A 151 6.89 -0.94 8.73
C GLY A 151 7.86 -0.50 9.82
N VAL A 152 7.73 -1.03 11.04
CA VAL A 152 8.67 -0.76 12.14
C VAL A 152 10.07 -1.25 11.77
N GLY A 153 10.22 -2.45 11.21
CA GLY A 153 11.50 -2.98 10.77
C GLY A 153 12.16 -2.15 9.65
N LEU A 154 11.36 -1.57 8.76
CA LEU A 154 11.87 -0.66 7.73
C LEU A 154 12.38 0.68 8.30
N LEU A 155 11.85 1.08 9.48
CA LEU A 155 12.26 2.30 10.18
C LEU A 155 13.48 2.08 11.09
N ASP A 156 13.78 0.84 11.45
CA ASP A 156 14.94 0.52 12.30
C ASP A 156 16.24 0.67 11.49
N PRO A 157 17.21 1.49 11.97
CA PRO A 157 18.45 1.69 11.23
C PRO A 157 19.28 0.41 11.10
N GLY A 158 19.56 0.02 9.87
CA GLY A 158 20.31 -1.19 9.58
C GLY A 158 20.79 -1.29 8.14
N ARG A 159 21.45 -2.38 7.84
CA ARG A 159 21.90 -2.75 6.47
C ARG A 159 21.51 -4.20 6.21
N ILE A 160 20.82 -4.42 5.11
CA ILE A 160 20.43 -5.74 4.65
C ILE A 160 21.17 -6.03 3.36
N ASP A 161 22.01 -7.07 3.36
CA ASP A 161 22.55 -7.62 2.12
C ASP A 161 21.52 -8.59 1.54
N VAL A 162 20.82 -8.13 0.51
CA VAL A 162 19.71 -8.88 -0.09
C VAL A 162 20.20 -10.16 -0.73
N LEU A 163 21.35 -10.13 -1.41
CA LEU A 163 21.87 -11.30 -2.12
C LEU A 163 22.52 -12.31 -1.16
N ALA A 164 23.21 -11.85 -0.13
CA ALA A 164 23.70 -12.73 0.92
C ALA A 164 22.56 -13.43 1.68
N THR A 165 21.46 -12.71 1.92
CA THR A 165 20.25 -13.25 2.59
C THR A 165 19.50 -14.25 1.71
N ALA A 166 19.42 -13.99 0.39
CA ALA A 166 18.64 -14.81 -0.54
C ALA A 166 19.42 -16.06 -1.05
N LEU A 167 20.73 -15.96 -1.21
CA LEU A 167 21.56 -17.03 -1.79
C LEU A 167 22.38 -17.76 -0.73
N SER A 168 23.28 -17.06 -0.11
CA SER A 168 24.08 -17.40 1.10
C SER A 168 25.10 -16.30 1.36
N SER A 169 25.60 -16.20 2.59
CA SER A 169 26.68 -15.27 2.95
C SER A 169 28.03 -15.58 2.27
N GLU A 170 28.20 -16.79 1.76
CA GLU A 170 29.39 -17.23 1.02
C GLU A 170 29.29 -16.98 -0.49
N SER A 171 28.16 -16.44 -0.96
CA SER A 171 27.97 -16.12 -2.38
C SER A 171 28.96 -15.05 -2.84
N PRO A 172 29.59 -15.21 -4.04
CA PRO A 172 30.43 -14.17 -4.64
C PRO A 172 29.65 -12.86 -4.95
N LEU A 173 28.30 -12.88 -4.82
CA LEU A 173 27.43 -11.73 -4.98
C LEU A 173 27.10 -11.06 -3.63
N ALA A 174 27.59 -11.58 -2.51
CA ALA A 174 27.45 -10.93 -1.22
C ALA A 174 28.10 -9.53 -1.25
N GLY A 175 27.43 -8.54 -0.68
CA GLY A 175 27.89 -7.15 -0.68
C GLY A 175 27.51 -6.33 -1.92
N VAL A 176 26.98 -6.95 -2.98
CA VAL A 176 26.64 -6.25 -4.22
C VAL A 176 25.32 -5.48 -4.10
N LEU A 177 24.34 -6.01 -3.37
CA LEU A 177 23.02 -5.37 -3.21
C LEU A 177 22.73 -5.09 -1.73
N ILE A 178 23.21 -3.96 -1.27
CA ILE A 178 23.02 -3.50 0.11
C ILE A 178 21.88 -2.49 0.17
N VAL A 179 20.88 -2.77 1.00
CA VAL A 179 19.74 -1.91 1.29
C VAL A 179 19.90 -1.33 2.69
N ARG A 180 19.80 -0.02 2.80
CA ARG A 180 19.83 0.69 4.10
C ARG A 180 18.42 0.89 4.64
N THR A 181 18.11 0.23 5.75
CA THR A 181 16.88 0.46 6.51
C THR A 181 17.01 1.69 7.42
N GLY A 182 15.87 2.20 7.93
CA GLY A 182 15.84 3.40 8.77
C GLY A 182 16.21 4.70 8.03
N THR A 183 16.20 4.70 6.71
CA THR A 183 16.56 5.88 5.91
C THR A 183 15.34 6.53 5.26
N PRO A 184 15.30 7.87 5.17
CA PRO A 184 14.27 8.56 4.40
C PRO A 184 14.20 8.12 2.95
N LEU A 185 15.31 7.68 2.39
CA LEU A 185 15.40 7.21 1.00
C LEU A 185 14.62 5.92 0.77
N LEU A 186 14.69 4.95 1.70
CA LEU A 186 13.91 3.71 1.65
C LEU A 186 12.41 4.02 1.70
N ILE A 187 12.01 4.92 2.59
CA ILE A 187 10.62 5.35 2.74
C ILE A 187 10.13 6.12 1.51
N ALA A 188 10.95 7.02 0.96
CA ALA A 188 10.63 7.71 -0.29
C ALA A 188 10.46 6.72 -1.45
N GLY A 189 11.33 5.72 -1.55
CA GLY A 189 11.21 4.61 -2.49
C GLY A 189 9.88 3.86 -2.30
N LEU A 190 9.53 3.49 -1.06
CA LEU A 190 8.28 2.80 -0.75
C LEU A 190 7.06 3.59 -1.25
N PHE A 191 6.97 4.88 -0.92
CA PHE A 191 5.88 5.71 -1.43
C PHE A 191 5.93 5.90 -2.95
N ALA A 192 7.12 5.96 -3.56
CA ALA A 192 7.24 5.98 -5.02
C ALA A 192 6.67 4.69 -5.66
N GLY A 193 6.88 3.52 -5.06
CA GLY A 193 6.28 2.26 -5.47
C GLY A 193 4.75 2.26 -5.36
N ILE A 194 4.21 2.79 -4.25
CA ILE A 194 2.77 2.97 -4.07
C ILE A 194 2.21 3.93 -5.14
N VAL A 195 2.88 5.07 -5.37
CA VAL A 195 2.48 6.04 -6.41
C VAL A 195 2.49 5.40 -7.79
N LEU A 196 3.52 4.62 -8.12
CA LEU A 196 3.57 3.89 -9.38
C LEU A 196 2.36 2.97 -9.54
N TRP A 197 1.97 2.24 -8.48
CA TRP A 197 0.80 1.37 -8.48
C TRP A 197 -0.49 2.14 -8.70
N ILE A 198 -0.76 3.18 -7.89
CA ILE A 198 -2.01 3.95 -7.96
C ILE A 198 -2.15 4.78 -9.25
N VAL A 199 -1.07 4.96 -10.00
CA VAL A 199 -1.08 5.55 -11.36
C VAL A 199 -1.31 4.48 -12.42
N ALA A 200 -0.52 3.39 -12.37
CA ALA A 200 -0.50 2.38 -13.41
C ALA A 200 -1.73 1.46 -13.38
N PHE A 201 -2.18 1.05 -12.20
CA PHE A 201 -3.31 0.14 -12.06
C PHE A 201 -4.62 0.74 -12.58
N PRO A 202 -5.05 1.95 -12.19
CA PRO A 202 -6.20 2.64 -12.80
C PRO A 202 -6.05 2.81 -14.31
N ALA A 203 -4.85 3.16 -14.80
CA ALA A 203 -4.62 3.33 -16.22
C ALA A 203 -4.81 2.02 -17.01
N ALA A 204 -4.31 0.93 -16.46
CA ALA A 204 -4.48 -0.40 -17.06
C ALA A 204 -5.95 -0.83 -17.09
N LEU A 205 -6.71 -0.55 -16.02
CA LEU A 205 -8.15 -0.87 -15.95
C LEU A 205 -8.98 -0.05 -16.95
N VAL A 206 -8.72 1.25 -17.06
CA VAL A 206 -9.41 2.11 -18.02
C VAL A 206 -9.09 1.69 -19.45
N ALA A 207 -7.83 1.38 -19.77
CA ALA A 207 -7.44 0.87 -21.09
C ALA A 207 -8.08 -0.50 -21.41
N GLY A 208 -8.27 -1.35 -20.39
CA GLY A 208 -8.98 -2.62 -20.51
C GLY A 208 -10.48 -2.44 -20.77
N ARG A 209 -11.11 -1.47 -20.09
CA ARG A 209 -12.53 -1.14 -20.26
C ARG A 209 -12.87 -0.78 -21.71
N GLU A 210 -12.03 -0.02 -22.38
CA GLU A 210 -12.24 0.41 -23.76
C GLU A 210 -12.22 -0.73 -24.78
N ARG A 211 -11.70 -1.92 -24.39
CA ARG A 211 -11.53 -3.07 -25.28
C ARG A 211 -12.59 -4.18 -25.11
N VAL A 212 -13.34 -4.14 -24.00
CA VAL A 212 -14.27 -5.21 -23.65
C VAL A 212 -15.57 -4.64 -23.08
N ASP A 213 -16.68 -4.74 -23.80
CA ASP A 213 -18.00 -4.22 -23.41
C ASP A 213 -18.52 -4.73 -22.05
N ARG A 214 -18.09 -5.94 -21.66
CA ARG A 214 -18.48 -6.56 -20.37
C ARG A 214 -17.46 -6.34 -19.25
N PHE A 215 -16.42 -5.57 -19.49
CA PHE A 215 -15.33 -5.41 -18.53
C PHE A 215 -15.80 -4.67 -17.27
N ALA A 216 -16.55 -3.59 -17.43
CA ALA A 216 -17.03 -2.79 -16.30
C ALA A 216 -17.98 -3.61 -15.37
N PRO A 217 -19.03 -4.31 -15.87
CA PRO A 217 -19.83 -5.17 -15.02
C PRO A 217 -19.05 -6.28 -14.34
N ALA A 218 -18.05 -6.87 -15.03
CA ALA A 218 -17.22 -7.92 -14.44
C ALA A 218 -16.36 -7.39 -13.28
N VAL A 219 -15.74 -6.22 -13.44
CA VAL A 219 -14.94 -5.59 -12.37
C VAL A 219 -15.83 -5.22 -11.20
N ALA A 220 -16.99 -4.59 -11.41
CA ALA A 220 -17.91 -4.23 -10.34
C ALA A 220 -18.42 -5.46 -9.57
N THR A 221 -18.76 -6.55 -10.29
CA THR A 221 -19.16 -7.81 -9.65
C THR A 221 -18.01 -8.40 -8.82
N LEU A 222 -16.79 -8.43 -9.38
CA LEU A 222 -15.62 -8.93 -8.67
C LEU A 222 -15.30 -8.09 -7.43
N SER A 223 -15.44 -6.75 -7.51
CA SER A 223 -15.27 -5.85 -6.39
C SER A 223 -16.32 -6.11 -5.29
N ALA A 224 -17.60 -6.28 -5.67
CA ALA A 224 -18.67 -6.61 -4.72
C ALA A 224 -18.40 -7.94 -4.00
N VAL A 225 -17.97 -8.96 -4.72
CA VAL A 225 -17.59 -10.27 -4.14
C VAL A 225 -16.39 -10.13 -3.20
N ALA A 226 -15.37 -9.34 -3.60
CA ALA A 226 -14.20 -9.07 -2.76
C ALA A 226 -14.61 -8.35 -1.47
N PHE A 227 -15.43 -7.29 -1.56
CA PHE A 227 -15.92 -6.56 -0.38
C PHE A 227 -16.74 -7.46 0.55
N ALA A 228 -17.65 -8.28 0.01
CA ALA A 228 -18.44 -9.21 0.80
C ALA A 228 -17.56 -10.24 1.52
N GLY A 229 -16.59 -10.83 0.80
CA GLY A 229 -15.68 -11.83 1.32
C GLY A 229 -14.75 -11.27 2.41
N PHE A 230 -14.05 -10.16 2.13
CA PHE A 230 -13.20 -9.52 3.13
C PHE A 230 -14.02 -8.98 4.31
N GLY A 231 -15.21 -8.43 4.07
CA GLY A 231 -16.10 -8.00 5.14
C GLY A 231 -16.46 -9.14 6.08
N ALA A 232 -16.80 -10.32 5.55
CA ALA A 232 -17.07 -11.51 6.36
C ALA A 232 -15.84 -11.94 7.17
N LEU A 233 -14.65 -11.98 6.55
CA LEU A 233 -13.41 -12.32 7.23
C LEU A 233 -13.12 -11.35 8.39
N PHE A 234 -13.27 -10.06 8.16
CA PHE A 234 -13.03 -9.02 9.17
C PHE A 234 -14.03 -9.12 10.33
N VAL A 235 -15.31 -9.33 10.06
CA VAL A 235 -16.31 -9.50 11.12
C VAL A 235 -16.03 -10.76 11.95
N ILE A 236 -15.68 -11.87 11.30
CA ILE A 236 -15.31 -13.11 12.00
C ILE A 236 -14.08 -12.89 12.90
N ASP A 237 -13.06 -12.22 12.38
CA ASP A 237 -11.83 -11.93 13.12
C ASP A 237 -12.11 -10.99 14.31
N ALA A 238 -12.92 -9.95 14.11
CA ALA A 238 -13.35 -9.05 15.17
C ALA A 238 -14.09 -9.79 16.30
N VAL A 239 -15.03 -10.67 15.94
CA VAL A 239 -15.77 -11.48 16.91
C VAL A 239 -14.84 -12.39 17.71
N ARG A 240 -13.88 -13.05 17.05
CA ARG A 240 -12.89 -13.91 17.72
C ARG A 240 -11.94 -13.14 18.65
N THR A 241 -11.68 -11.86 18.31
CA THR A 241 -10.77 -11.02 19.12
C THR A 241 -11.47 -10.39 20.32
N LEU A 242 -12.79 -10.15 20.23
CA LEU A 242 -13.57 -9.47 21.26
C LEU A 242 -14.28 -10.43 22.24
N LEU A 243 -14.49 -11.69 21.85
CA LEU A 243 -15.13 -12.73 22.67
C LEU A 243 -14.14 -13.79 23.12
#